data_a050e6b5903c9d647a2f2d300939e1f4
#
_entry.id   a050e6b5903c9d647a2f2d300939e1f4
#
_cell.length_a   1.000
_cell.length_b   1.000
_cell.length_c   1.000
_cell.angle_alpha   90.00
_cell.angle_beta   90.00
_cell.angle_gamma   90.00
#
_symmetry.space_group_name_H-M   'P 1'
#
loop_
_entity.id
_entity.type
_entity.pdbx_description
1 polymer ?
#
loop_
_entity_poly.entity_id
_entity_poly.type
_entity_poly.pdbx_seq_one_letter_code
_entity_poly.pdbx_strand_id
1 'polypeptide(L)'
;MPWVLALLVFLPSAAFAQQATPRLISDSPEYCAELSGRFAALGIEAPAHLRVLADEGRQLCAEGQTRSGIAKLRRALKEAQRGE
;
A
#
# COMPACT_ATOMS: atom_id res chain seq x y z
N MET A 1 -41.06 -35.53 -10.00
CA MET A 1 -40.66 -35.20 -9.73
C MET A 1 -40.03 -34.31 -9.53
N PRO A 2 -39.95 -34.10 -9.41
CA PRO A 2 -39.32 -33.34 -9.25
C PRO A 2 -38.49 -32.77 -8.78
N TRP A 3 -38.20 -32.66 -8.68
CA TRP A 3 -37.40 -32.22 -8.22
C TRP A 3 -36.74 -31.32 -8.38
N VAL A 4 -36.60 -31.19 -8.48
CA VAL A 4 -36.01 -30.52 -8.62
C VAL A 4 -35.39 -29.67 -8.30
N LEU A 5 -35.15 -29.45 -7.95
CA LEU A 5 -34.60 -28.77 -7.71
C LEU A 5 -33.88 -27.96 -7.55
N ALA A 6 -33.46 -27.76 -7.44
CA ALA A 6 -32.82 -27.22 -7.27
C ALA A 6 -32.19 -26.38 -7.10
N LEU A 7 -31.92 -26.12 -7.00
CA LEU A 7 -31.30 -25.53 -6.89
C LEU A 7 -30.65 -24.68 -6.67
N LEU A 8 -30.29 -24.43 -6.53
CA LEU A 8 -29.77 -23.79 -6.34
C LEU A 8 -29.04 -23.02 -6.21
N VAL A 9 -28.60 -22.68 -6.17
CA VAL A 9 -27.98 -22.10 -6.01
C VAL A 9 -27.37 -21.28 -5.77
N PHE A 10 -27.01 -20.81 -5.59
CA PHE A 10 -26.45 -20.07 -5.35
C PHE A 10 -25.67 -19.36 -5.26
N LEU A 11 -25.08 -18.87 -5.18
CA LEU A 11 -24.34 -18.34 -5.03
C LEU A 11 -23.90 -17.36 -4.68
N PRO A 12 -23.66 -16.65 -4.65
CA PRO A 12 -23.44 -15.71 -4.10
C PRO A 12 -22.26 -15.24 -3.92
N SER A 13 -21.78 -15.22 -3.67
CA SER A 13 -20.62 -14.97 -3.47
C SER A 13 -20.04 -13.81 -3.87
N ALA A 14 -20.29 -13.27 -4.38
CA ALA A 14 -19.71 -12.20 -4.80
C ALA A 14 -19.39 -11.28 -3.88
N ALA A 15 -19.84 -11.24 -3.02
CA ALA A 15 -19.58 -10.29 -2.17
C ALA A 15 -18.27 -9.92 -1.93
N PHE A 16 -17.48 -10.63 -1.66
CA PHE A 16 -16.30 -10.23 -1.24
C PHE A 16 -15.55 -9.47 -2.11
N ALA A 17 -15.87 -9.43 -3.04
CA ALA A 17 -15.09 -8.73 -3.87
C ALA A 17 -14.77 -7.41 -3.43
N GLN A 18 -15.56 -6.79 -3.00
CA GLN A 18 -15.32 -5.53 -2.70
C GLN A 18 -14.43 -5.21 -1.76
N GLN A 19 -14.31 -5.80 -0.90
CA GLN A 19 -13.46 -5.43 0.04
C GLN A 19 -12.20 -5.35 -0.44
N ALA A 20 -11.94 -5.76 -1.34
CA ALA A 20 -10.69 -5.71 -1.76
C ALA A 20 -10.13 -4.44 -1.97
N THR A 21 -10.66 -3.56 -2.20
CA THR A 21 -10.06 -2.41 -2.50
C THR A 21 -9.93 -1.42 -1.65
N PRO A 22 -9.41 -1.49 -0.77
CA PRO A 22 -9.27 -0.55 0.12
C PRO A 22 -8.43 0.46 -0.38
N ARG A 23 -8.50 1.25 -0.68
CA ARG A 23 -7.83 2.22 -1.03
C ARG A 23 -7.00 2.66 -0.03
N LEU A 24 -6.05 2.44 0.25
CA LEU A 24 -5.19 2.86 1.17
C LEU A 24 -4.76 4.16 0.92
N ILE A 25 -5.39 4.94 0.55
CA ILE A 25 -4.98 6.18 0.32
C ILE A 25 -4.82 7.04 1.38
N SER A 26 -5.09 6.87 2.41
CA SER A 26 -5.02 7.86 3.32
C SER A 26 -3.87 7.84 4.17
N ASP A 27 -3.84 8.37 5.25
CA ASP A 27 -2.74 8.48 6.12
C ASP A 27 -2.71 7.30 7.04
N SER A 28 -2.73 6.14 6.53
CA SER A 28 -2.78 4.98 7.37
C SER A 28 -1.43 4.33 7.52
N PRO A 29 -1.23 3.62 8.61
CA PRO A 29 0.02 2.89 8.80
C PRO A 29 0.23 1.86 7.71
N GLU A 30 -0.85 1.31 7.18
CA GLU A 30 -0.72 0.35 6.12
C GLU A 30 -0.16 0.98 4.86
N TYR A 31 -0.56 2.20 4.61
CA TYR A 31 -0.06 2.87 3.43
C TYR A 31 1.42 3.19 3.64
N CYS A 32 1.81 3.55 4.87
CA CYS A 32 3.20 3.76 5.15
C CYS A 32 3.99 2.51 4.84
N ALA A 33 3.48 1.38 5.27
CA ALA A 33 4.19 0.13 5.04
C ALA A 33 4.30 -0.17 3.56
N GLU A 34 3.24 0.12 2.83
CA GLU A 34 3.29 -0.14 1.43
C GLU A 34 4.30 0.74 0.72
N LEU A 35 4.35 2.01 1.05
CA LEU A 35 5.31 2.89 0.41
C LEU A 35 6.73 2.51 0.80
N SER A 36 6.93 2.10 2.04
CA SER A 36 8.24 1.67 2.47
C SER A 36 8.68 0.45 1.68
N GLY A 37 7.77 -0.47 1.46
CA GLY A 37 8.08 -1.66 0.70
C GLY A 37 8.45 -1.34 -0.74
N ARG A 38 7.72 -0.39 -1.33
CA ARG A 38 8.03 -0.02 -2.69
C ARG A 38 9.41 0.59 -2.79
N PHE A 39 9.76 1.43 -1.83
CA PHE A 39 11.06 2.06 -1.88
C PHE A 39 12.14 1.01 -1.64
N ALA A 40 11.91 0.09 -0.72
CA ALA A 40 12.89 -0.93 -0.45
C ALA A 40 13.16 -1.79 -1.68
N ALA A 41 12.15 -1.94 -2.50
CA ALA A 41 12.32 -2.75 -3.69
C ALA A 41 13.28 -2.13 -4.70
N LEU A 42 13.57 -0.86 -4.55
CA LEU A 42 14.52 -0.24 -5.44
C LEU A 42 15.93 -0.61 -5.06
N GLY A 43 16.10 -1.10 -3.86
CA GLY A 43 17.40 -1.57 -3.46
C GLY A 43 18.43 -0.49 -3.38
N ILE A 44 19.67 -0.85 -3.50
CA ILE A 44 20.66 0.13 -3.33
C ILE A 44 20.80 0.97 -4.54
N GLU A 45 20.02 0.75 -5.53
CA GLU A 45 20.09 1.59 -6.65
C GLU A 45 19.56 2.96 -6.39
N ALA A 46 18.82 3.14 -5.36
CA ALA A 46 18.29 4.45 -5.07
C ALA A 46 19.42 5.31 -4.52
N PRO A 47 19.47 6.56 -4.90
CA PRO A 47 20.49 7.47 -4.40
C PRO A 47 20.46 7.56 -2.89
N ALA A 48 21.63 7.72 -2.31
CA ALA A 48 21.73 7.75 -0.86
C ALA A 48 20.85 8.79 -0.21
N HIS A 49 20.77 9.97 -0.79
CA HIS A 49 19.97 11.00 -0.13
C HIS A 49 18.50 10.65 -0.14
N LEU A 50 18.06 9.86 -1.12
CA LEU A 50 16.68 9.44 -1.12
C LEU A 50 16.46 8.31 -0.14
N ARG A 51 17.48 7.49 0.10
CA ARG A 51 17.33 6.45 1.08
C ARG A 51 17.21 7.07 2.47
N VAL A 52 17.95 8.15 2.71
CA VAL A 52 17.83 8.82 3.98
C VAL A 52 16.42 9.40 4.14
N LEU A 53 15.91 9.99 3.07
CA LEU A 53 14.59 10.57 3.13
C LEU A 53 13.54 9.49 3.40
N ALA A 54 13.69 8.35 2.78
CA ALA A 54 12.74 7.26 2.99
C ALA A 54 12.85 6.75 4.42
N ASP A 55 14.06 6.69 4.97
CA ASP A 55 14.22 6.23 6.33
C ASP A 55 13.56 7.21 7.29
N GLU A 56 13.68 8.49 7.04
CA GLU A 56 13.02 9.46 7.88
C GLU A 56 11.52 9.27 7.81
N GLY A 57 11.01 8.98 6.63
CA GLY A 57 9.59 8.76 6.49
C GLY A 57 9.14 7.54 7.28
N ARG A 58 9.91 6.46 7.20
CA ARG A 58 9.54 5.28 7.92
C ARG A 58 9.58 5.53 9.42
N GLN A 59 10.55 6.29 9.87
CA GLN A 59 10.63 6.57 11.28
C GLN A 59 9.45 7.41 11.74
N LEU A 60 9.04 8.39 10.97
CA LEU A 60 7.89 9.18 11.34
C LEU A 60 6.65 8.31 11.41
N CYS A 61 6.51 7.38 10.49
CA CYS A 61 5.36 6.49 10.54
C CYS A 61 5.41 5.64 11.81
N ALA A 62 6.59 5.18 12.18
CA ALA A 62 6.70 4.35 13.36
C ALA A 62 6.38 5.13 14.63
N GLU A 63 6.59 6.43 14.58
CA GLU A 63 6.29 7.24 15.73
C GLU A 63 4.85 7.73 15.75
N GLY A 64 4.07 7.29 14.83
CA GLY A 64 2.69 7.72 14.81
C GLY A 64 2.43 8.95 13.96
N GLN A 65 3.46 9.54 13.39
CA GLN A 65 3.26 10.72 12.57
C GLN A 65 3.11 10.26 11.15
N THR A 66 2.05 9.54 10.92
CA THR A 66 1.83 8.88 9.66
C THR A 66 1.74 9.82 8.48
N ARG A 67 1.04 10.90 8.64
CA ARG A 67 0.90 11.79 7.52
C ARG A 67 2.24 12.35 7.07
N SER A 68 3.08 12.76 8.00
CA SER A 68 4.38 13.29 7.63
C SER A 68 5.26 12.21 7.05
N GLY A 69 5.16 11.01 7.60
CA GLY A 69 5.95 9.90 7.08
C GLY A 69 5.57 9.57 5.66
N ILE A 70 4.28 9.55 5.37
CA ILE A 70 3.82 9.25 4.04
C ILE A 70 4.30 10.31 3.06
N ALA A 71 4.27 11.57 3.48
CA ALA A 71 4.72 12.62 2.60
C ALA A 71 6.18 12.43 2.20
N LYS A 72 7.01 12.07 3.16
CA LYS A 72 8.41 11.88 2.84
C LYS A 72 8.63 10.64 1.99
N LEU A 73 7.90 9.57 2.27
CA LEU A 73 8.06 8.37 1.47
C LEU A 73 7.61 8.59 0.04
N ARG A 74 6.51 9.31 -0.13
CA ARG A 74 6.05 9.57 -1.47
C ARG A 74 7.05 10.41 -2.25
N ARG A 75 7.66 11.37 -1.57
CA ARG A 75 8.62 12.18 -2.22
C ARG A 75 9.83 11.36 -2.60
N ALA A 76 10.32 10.51 -1.72
CA ALA A 76 11.47 9.69 -2.02
C ALA A 76 11.19 8.80 -3.22
N LEU A 77 10.01 8.20 -3.24
CA LEU A 77 9.66 7.35 -4.35
C LEU A 77 9.57 8.10 -5.64
N LYS A 78 8.90 9.25 -5.60
CA LYS A 78 8.74 9.99 -6.78
C LYS A 78 10.06 10.41 -7.38
N GLU A 79 10.98 10.87 -6.57
CA GLU A 79 12.23 11.28 -7.10
C GLU A 79 13.08 10.11 -7.56
N ALA A 80 12.99 9.00 -6.88
CA ALA A 80 13.72 7.83 -7.32
C ALA A 80 13.20 7.34 -8.66
N GLN A 81 11.89 7.42 -8.85
CA GLN A 81 11.33 6.95 -10.07
C GLN A 81 11.62 7.87 -11.25
N ARG A 82 12.04 9.04 -10.99
CA ARG A 82 12.33 9.91 -12.07
C ARG A 82 13.67 9.59 -12.61
N GLY A 83 14.37 8.70 -11.98
CA GLY A 83 15.62 8.32 -12.52
C GLY A 83 16.72 9.25 -12.24
N GLU A 84 16.52 10.13 -11.41
CA GLU A 84 17.54 11.01 -11.11
C GLU A 84 18.31 10.59 -10.19
#